data_314d91ff89a3f2c4b648b2ac43e9629c
#
_entry.id   314d91ff89a3f2c4b648b2ac43e9629c
#
_cell.length_a   1.000
_cell.length_b   1.000
_cell.length_c   1.000
_cell.angle_alpha   90.00
_cell.angle_beta   90.00
_cell.angle_gamma   90.00
#
_symmetry.space_group_name_H-M   'P 1'
#
loop_
_entity.id
_entity.type
_entity.pdbx_description
1 polymer ?
#
loop_
_entity_poly.entity_id
_entity_poly.type
_entity_poly.pdbx_seq_one_letter_code
_entity_poly.pdbx_strand_id
1 'polypeptide(L)'
;MRELTTMASFTLLAVACLTIMVGCVIVPGLTEIAINLGTPSAASWLVTVPSLGVVIFGPLAGRFIDKAGAYTALSWGLFSYGLLGAGGILLHGFLPVMLDRLLLGGATAIVMSAGTALISSFYCGQARLKMIASQGVSIELGGVIFLFIGGLLATLGWRWPFLLYLVAWALLAMQRLWVPQRHPDFGESDSVQQGEAISTGAGRLKAVYFSAVLSMICFFTGIIVIPQHFHHMNIGAAQTGYFLSFISLVAVFAAALMPRLVALIRENATLCTAFICYAAAHLIFAFAHGAAAFVVGGVLMGCGFGFSVPLVNHMTVEQSNARNRGRNLAYLSMAIFSGQFLSYFTAFIPGSSSAVFLGAAGVGIVTILALTLFRRLG
;
A
#
# COMPACT_ATOMS: atom_id res chain seq x y z
N MET A 1 12.42 -22.67 20.28
CA MET A 1 12.55 -21.88 19.02
C MET A 1 13.54 -20.75 19.30
N ARG A 2 14.57 -20.55 18.47
CA ARG A 2 15.45 -19.37 18.63
C ARG A 2 14.70 -18.17 18.10
N GLU A 3 14.42 -17.19 18.93
CA GLU A 3 13.92 -15.89 18.51
C GLU A 3 14.94 -15.24 17.56
N LEU A 4 14.44 -14.51 16.57
CA LEU A 4 15.31 -13.73 15.69
C LEU A 4 16.09 -12.69 16.50
N THR A 5 17.32 -12.46 16.09
CA THR A 5 18.08 -11.32 16.61
C THR A 5 17.35 -10.00 16.30
N THR A 6 17.59 -8.97 17.08
CA THR A 6 17.00 -7.64 16.84
C THR A 6 17.30 -7.14 15.43
N MET A 7 18.52 -7.39 14.92
CA MET A 7 18.91 -7.01 13.55
C MET A 7 18.15 -7.78 12.48
N ALA A 8 17.90 -9.08 12.68
CA ALA A 8 17.11 -9.87 11.74
C ALA A 8 15.64 -9.41 11.71
N SER A 9 15.06 -9.13 12.88
CA SER A 9 13.69 -8.59 12.99
C SER A 9 13.59 -7.22 12.31
N PHE A 10 14.54 -6.33 12.57
CA PHE A 10 14.63 -5.02 11.90
C PHE A 10 14.73 -5.17 10.38
N THR A 11 15.58 -6.09 9.90
CA THR A 11 15.72 -6.35 8.46
C THR A 11 14.39 -6.74 7.83
N LEU A 12 13.63 -7.66 8.44
CA LEU A 12 12.33 -8.10 7.89
C LEU A 12 11.28 -6.98 7.94
N LEU A 13 11.30 -6.12 8.96
CA LEU A 13 10.44 -4.95 9.04
C LEU A 13 10.82 -3.90 7.99
N ALA A 14 12.11 -3.66 7.77
CA ALA A 14 12.59 -2.75 6.74
C ALA A 14 12.28 -3.27 5.32
N VAL A 15 12.36 -4.59 5.10
CA VAL A 15 11.89 -5.22 3.84
C VAL A 15 10.41 -4.93 3.59
N ALA A 16 9.58 -4.93 4.62
CA ALA A 16 8.16 -4.64 4.47
C ALA A 16 7.89 -3.22 3.95
N CYS A 17 8.75 -2.24 4.29
CA CYS A 17 8.64 -0.87 3.78
C CYS A 17 8.74 -0.79 2.25
N LEU A 18 9.42 -1.73 1.59
CA LEU A 18 9.54 -1.76 0.13
C LEU A 18 8.19 -1.93 -0.56
N THR A 19 7.20 -2.49 0.13
CA THR A 19 5.85 -2.70 -0.41
C THR A 19 5.19 -1.38 -0.81
N ILE A 20 5.35 -0.33 0.01
CA ILE A 20 4.81 0.99 -0.29
C ILE A 20 5.79 1.84 -1.11
N MET A 21 7.09 1.59 -0.95
CA MET A 21 8.14 2.31 -1.68
C MET A 21 7.94 2.23 -3.20
N VAL A 22 7.46 1.11 -3.70
CA VAL A 22 7.26 0.85 -5.14
C VAL A 22 6.51 1.97 -5.87
N GLY A 23 5.55 2.61 -5.21
CA GLY A 23 4.79 3.73 -5.77
C GLY A 23 5.23 5.08 -5.21
N CYS A 24 5.56 5.15 -3.92
CA CYS A 24 5.73 6.43 -3.22
C CYS A 24 6.97 7.24 -3.64
N VAL A 25 8.07 6.56 -3.96
CA VAL A 25 9.37 7.20 -4.24
C VAL A 25 9.31 8.19 -5.40
N ILE A 26 8.59 7.85 -6.47
CA ILE A 26 8.52 8.65 -7.70
C ILE A 26 7.39 9.68 -7.69
N VAL A 27 6.44 9.57 -6.76
CA VAL A 27 5.22 10.38 -6.74
C VAL A 27 5.49 11.87 -6.65
N PRO A 28 6.39 12.39 -5.78
CA PRO A 28 6.61 13.83 -5.66
C PRO A 28 7.12 14.49 -6.94
N GLY A 29 7.92 13.77 -7.74
CA GLY A 29 8.44 14.22 -9.04
C GLY A 29 7.71 13.64 -10.25
N LEU A 30 6.51 13.11 -10.07
CA LEU A 30 5.80 12.27 -11.03
C LEU A 30 5.69 12.90 -12.43
N THR A 31 5.33 14.16 -12.52
CA THR A 31 5.12 14.87 -13.79
C THR A 31 6.43 14.98 -14.57
N GLU A 32 7.50 15.42 -13.93
CA GLU A 32 8.81 15.57 -14.56
C GLU A 32 9.41 14.21 -14.97
N ILE A 33 9.27 13.20 -14.10
CA ILE A 33 9.68 11.83 -14.39
C ILE A 33 8.94 11.30 -15.63
N ALA A 34 7.63 11.48 -15.72
CA ALA A 34 6.84 11.01 -16.85
C ALA A 34 7.22 11.68 -18.17
N ILE A 35 7.51 12.98 -18.15
CA ILE A 35 7.99 13.73 -19.33
C ILE A 35 9.32 13.14 -19.80
N ASN A 36 10.28 12.96 -18.90
CA ASN A 36 11.62 12.49 -19.25
C ASN A 36 11.64 11.01 -19.67
N LEU A 37 10.71 10.18 -19.19
CA LEU A 37 10.54 8.80 -19.65
C LEU A 37 9.78 8.71 -20.97
N GLY A 38 9.30 9.82 -21.53
CA GLY A 38 8.51 9.84 -22.77
C GLY A 38 7.08 9.35 -22.61
N THR A 39 6.51 9.48 -21.40
CA THR A 39 5.16 9.01 -21.04
C THR A 39 4.30 10.10 -20.38
N PRO A 40 4.27 11.36 -20.86
CA PRO A 40 3.63 12.46 -20.13
C PRO A 40 2.11 12.26 -19.93
N SER A 41 1.43 11.67 -20.92
CA SER A 41 -0.01 11.35 -20.84
C SER A 41 -0.32 10.15 -19.93
N ALA A 42 0.69 9.42 -19.50
CA ALA A 42 0.56 8.19 -18.72
C ALA A 42 1.27 8.28 -17.35
N ALA A 43 1.46 9.49 -16.81
CA ALA A 43 2.16 9.69 -15.54
C ALA A 43 1.57 8.85 -14.39
N SER A 44 0.24 8.81 -14.26
CA SER A 44 -0.45 8.02 -13.23
C SER A 44 -0.18 6.52 -13.33
N TRP A 45 0.10 5.99 -14.52
CA TRP A 45 0.43 4.57 -14.73
C TRP A 45 1.75 4.19 -14.06
N LEU A 46 2.70 5.10 -13.95
CA LEU A 46 3.98 4.85 -13.29
C LEU A 46 3.81 4.39 -11.82
N VAL A 47 2.73 4.85 -11.18
CA VAL A 47 2.40 4.54 -9.78
C VAL A 47 1.44 3.36 -9.68
N THR A 48 0.49 3.22 -10.62
CA THR A 48 -0.61 2.27 -10.50
C THR A 48 -0.34 0.92 -11.18
N VAL A 49 0.46 0.87 -12.25
CA VAL A 49 0.82 -0.39 -12.93
C VAL A 49 1.59 -1.37 -12.04
N PRO A 50 2.50 -0.94 -11.15
CA PRO A 50 3.09 -1.87 -10.18
C PRO A 50 2.05 -2.59 -9.33
N SER A 51 0.97 -1.92 -8.94
CA SER A 51 -0.11 -2.54 -8.16
C SER A 51 -0.85 -3.62 -8.95
N LEU A 52 -1.07 -3.38 -10.25
CA LEU A 52 -1.59 -4.41 -11.15
C LEU A 52 -0.62 -5.60 -11.22
N GLY A 53 0.69 -5.34 -11.28
CA GLY A 53 1.72 -6.37 -11.22
C GLY A 53 1.64 -7.21 -9.95
N VAL A 54 1.42 -6.60 -8.79
CA VAL A 54 1.22 -7.33 -7.53
C VAL A 54 0.01 -8.25 -7.62
N VAL A 55 -1.11 -7.80 -8.16
CA VAL A 55 -2.33 -8.60 -8.29
C VAL A 55 -2.14 -9.78 -9.24
N ILE A 56 -1.54 -9.54 -10.41
CA ILE A 56 -1.33 -10.57 -11.44
C ILE A 56 -0.31 -11.62 -10.98
N PHE A 57 0.83 -11.17 -10.45
CA PHE A 57 1.94 -12.06 -10.07
C PHE A 57 1.84 -12.59 -8.63
N GLY A 58 0.92 -12.10 -7.80
CA GLY A 58 0.73 -12.58 -6.43
C GLY A 58 0.57 -14.10 -6.31
N PRO A 59 -0.34 -14.74 -7.08
CA PRO A 59 -0.47 -16.20 -7.07
C PRO A 59 0.79 -16.95 -7.52
N LEU A 60 1.55 -16.38 -8.47
CA LEU A 60 2.83 -16.94 -8.93
C LEU A 60 3.92 -16.78 -7.87
N ALA A 61 3.94 -15.68 -7.14
CA ALA A 61 4.85 -15.45 -6.01
C ALA A 61 4.63 -16.49 -4.91
N GLY A 62 3.38 -16.83 -4.59
CA GLY A 62 3.06 -17.92 -3.65
C GLY A 62 3.64 -19.24 -4.10
N ARG A 63 3.40 -19.66 -5.35
CA ARG A 63 3.96 -20.91 -5.90
C ARG A 63 5.49 -20.92 -5.93
N PHE A 64 6.11 -19.77 -6.18
CA PHE A 64 7.56 -19.65 -6.16
C PHE A 64 8.11 -19.82 -4.74
N ILE A 65 7.45 -19.25 -3.74
CA ILE A 65 7.80 -19.42 -2.32
C ILE A 65 7.68 -20.88 -1.89
N ASP A 66 6.61 -21.58 -2.32
CA ASP A 66 6.39 -22.98 -2.00
C ASP A 66 7.50 -23.88 -2.58
N LYS A 67 8.02 -23.56 -3.76
CA LYS A 67 9.06 -24.35 -4.44
C LYS A 67 10.48 -24.01 -3.99
N ALA A 68 10.81 -22.72 -3.87
CA ALA A 68 12.17 -22.26 -3.61
C ALA A 68 12.45 -22.01 -2.12
N GLY A 69 11.39 -21.99 -1.28
CA GLY A 69 11.45 -21.56 0.10
C GLY A 69 11.44 -20.01 0.25
N ALA A 70 10.90 -19.55 1.37
CA ALA A 70 10.69 -18.12 1.61
C ALA A 70 12.00 -17.30 1.63
N TYR A 71 13.09 -17.86 2.16
CA TYR A 71 14.40 -17.18 2.19
C TYR A 71 14.95 -16.93 0.79
N THR A 72 14.97 -17.96 -0.06
CA THR A 72 15.48 -17.87 -1.44
C THR A 72 14.58 -16.97 -2.29
N ALA A 73 13.26 -17.11 -2.15
CA ALA A 73 12.29 -16.28 -2.84
C ALA A 73 12.47 -14.80 -2.48
N LEU A 74 12.66 -14.47 -1.18
CA LEU A 74 12.93 -13.11 -0.75
C LEU A 74 14.23 -12.57 -1.36
N SER A 75 15.30 -13.38 -1.41
CA SER A 75 16.58 -12.96 -2.01
C SER A 75 16.42 -12.59 -3.48
N TRP A 76 15.73 -13.42 -4.26
CA TRP A 76 15.42 -13.13 -5.67
C TRP A 76 14.47 -11.94 -5.84
N GLY A 77 13.47 -11.83 -4.96
CA GLY A 77 12.56 -10.70 -4.94
C GLY A 77 13.28 -9.36 -4.72
N LEU A 78 14.15 -9.29 -3.71
CA LEU A 78 14.94 -8.08 -3.41
C LEU A 78 15.92 -7.74 -4.53
N PHE A 79 16.58 -8.73 -5.12
CA PHE A 79 17.47 -8.53 -6.25
C PHE A 79 16.72 -7.94 -7.45
N SER A 80 15.62 -8.58 -7.86
CA SER A 80 14.80 -8.14 -8.99
C SER A 80 14.14 -6.77 -8.73
N TYR A 81 13.72 -6.51 -7.49
CA TYR A 81 13.13 -5.23 -7.09
C TYR A 81 14.11 -4.07 -7.27
N GLY A 82 15.36 -4.22 -6.80
CA GLY A 82 16.40 -3.21 -6.99
C GLY A 82 16.79 -3.03 -8.46
N LEU A 83 16.90 -4.14 -9.20
CA LEU A 83 17.27 -4.12 -10.62
C LEU A 83 16.22 -3.40 -11.47
N LEU A 84 14.95 -3.81 -11.37
CA LEU A 84 13.85 -3.21 -12.11
C LEU A 84 13.58 -1.77 -11.65
N GLY A 85 13.55 -1.54 -10.33
CA GLY A 85 13.32 -0.21 -9.78
C GLY A 85 14.34 0.82 -10.27
N ALA A 86 15.64 0.53 -10.11
CA ALA A 86 16.72 1.42 -10.57
C ALA A 86 16.88 1.40 -12.08
N GLY A 87 16.68 0.25 -12.73
CA GLY A 87 16.79 0.06 -14.19
C GLY A 87 15.80 0.92 -14.98
N GLY A 88 14.69 1.33 -14.37
CA GLY A 88 13.71 2.22 -14.96
C GLY A 88 14.28 3.54 -15.49
N ILE A 89 15.44 4.00 -14.97
CA ILE A 89 16.16 5.19 -15.46
C ILE A 89 16.59 5.05 -16.93
N LEU A 90 16.90 3.83 -17.35
CA LEU A 90 17.45 3.53 -18.68
C LEU A 90 16.36 3.36 -19.74
N LEU A 91 15.11 3.29 -19.33
CA LEU A 91 13.98 3.01 -20.22
C LEU A 91 13.38 4.31 -20.75
N HIS A 92 12.88 4.26 -21.96
CA HIS A 92 12.19 5.37 -22.61
C HIS A 92 11.02 4.87 -23.45
N GLY A 93 9.93 5.62 -23.44
CA GLY A 93 8.72 5.27 -24.18
C GLY A 93 7.72 4.42 -23.38
N PHE A 94 6.47 4.42 -23.81
CA PHE A 94 5.34 3.85 -23.07
C PHE A 94 5.52 2.36 -22.76
N LEU A 95 5.76 1.54 -23.79
CA LEU A 95 5.72 0.08 -23.63
C LEU A 95 6.86 -0.46 -22.72
N PRO A 96 8.16 -0.09 -22.91
CA PRO A 96 9.23 -0.57 -22.05
C PRO A 96 9.05 -0.14 -20.59
N VAL A 97 8.62 1.10 -20.38
CA VAL A 97 8.41 1.65 -19.04
C VAL A 97 7.26 0.95 -18.34
N MET A 98 6.12 0.72 -19.02
CA MET A 98 4.98 0.03 -18.41
C MET A 98 5.28 -1.44 -18.10
N LEU A 99 6.02 -2.13 -18.99
CA LEU A 99 6.43 -3.51 -18.75
C LEU A 99 7.36 -3.61 -17.53
N ASP A 100 8.32 -2.73 -17.41
CA ASP A 100 9.21 -2.64 -16.24
C ASP A 100 8.42 -2.39 -14.96
N ARG A 101 7.47 -1.43 -14.96
CA ARG A 101 6.61 -1.14 -13.81
C ARG A 101 5.75 -2.36 -13.42
N LEU A 102 5.22 -3.08 -14.40
CA LEU A 102 4.46 -4.31 -14.16
C LEU A 102 5.32 -5.42 -13.52
N LEU A 103 6.53 -5.63 -14.04
CA LEU A 103 7.48 -6.61 -13.50
C LEU A 103 7.98 -6.21 -12.11
N LEU A 104 8.19 -4.92 -11.86
CA LEU A 104 8.52 -4.39 -10.54
C LEU A 104 7.40 -4.71 -9.53
N GLY A 105 6.13 -4.64 -9.95
CA GLY A 105 5.00 -5.10 -9.17
C GLY A 105 5.08 -6.59 -8.85
N GLY A 106 5.50 -7.42 -9.80
CA GLY A 106 5.75 -8.85 -9.58
C GLY A 106 6.85 -9.10 -8.54
N ALA A 107 7.96 -8.38 -8.63
CA ALA A 107 9.03 -8.43 -7.63
C ALA A 107 8.53 -8.00 -6.24
N THR A 108 7.68 -6.96 -6.18
CA THR A 108 7.03 -6.49 -4.94
C THR A 108 6.14 -7.58 -4.34
N ALA A 109 5.38 -8.31 -5.15
CA ALA A 109 4.55 -9.42 -4.69
C ALA A 109 5.39 -10.52 -4.03
N ILE A 110 6.54 -10.85 -4.61
CA ILE A 110 7.48 -11.83 -4.03
C ILE A 110 8.05 -11.30 -2.70
N VAL A 111 8.53 -10.06 -2.66
CA VAL A 111 9.12 -9.45 -1.47
C VAL A 111 8.11 -9.42 -0.31
N MET A 112 6.89 -8.97 -0.57
CA MET A 112 5.82 -8.90 0.43
C MET A 112 5.46 -10.29 0.97
N SER A 113 5.20 -11.23 0.07
CA SER A 113 4.73 -12.57 0.46
C SER A 113 5.85 -13.37 1.14
N ALA A 114 7.07 -13.34 0.62
CA ALA A 114 8.21 -14.04 1.20
C ALA A 114 8.64 -13.43 2.54
N GLY A 115 8.62 -12.11 2.68
CA GLY A 115 8.88 -11.41 3.95
C GLY A 115 7.90 -11.83 5.04
N THR A 116 6.60 -11.84 4.73
CA THR A 116 5.55 -12.29 5.67
C THR A 116 5.66 -13.77 5.99
N ALA A 117 6.00 -14.61 5.01
CA ALA A 117 6.22 -16.04 5.21
C ALA A 117 7.42 -16.30 6.14
N LEU A 118 8.53 -15.57 5.98
CA LEU A 118 9.68 -15.67 6.89
C LEU A 118 9.32 -15.24 8.32
N ILE A 119 8.63 -14.11 8.49
CA ILE A 119 8.13 -13.70 9.82
C ILE A 119 7.30 -14.85 10.43
N SER A 120 6.41 -15.44 9.64
CA SER A 120 5.53 -16.52 10.11
C SER A 120 6.29 -17.81 10.44
N SER A 121 7.46 -18.04 9.86
CA SER A 121 8.30 -19.23 10.13
C SER A 121 9.12 -19.10 11.41
N PHE A 122 9.43 -17.89 11.86
CA PHE A 122 10.22 -17.64 13.07
C PHE A 122 9.36 -17.36 14.31
N TYR A 123 8.15 -16.83 14.14
CA TYR A 123 7.28 -16.44 15.24
C TYR A 123 5.99 -17.26 15.24
N CYS A 124 5.51 -17.59 16.46
CA CYS A 124 4.25 -18.33 16.67
C CYS A 124 3.33 -17.58 17.62
N GLY A 125 2.04 -17.89 17.59
CA GLY A 125 1.03 -17.37 18.50
C GLY A 125 1.01 -15.84 18.58
N GLN A 126 1.01 -15.28 19.77
CA GLN A 126 0.95 -13.84 20.03
C GLN A 126 2.18 -13.08 19.51
N ALA A 127 3.37 -13.70 19.54
CA ALA A 127 4.58 -13.08 19.00
C ALA A 127 4.49 -12.88 17.49
N ARG A 128 3.90 -13.84 16.74
CA ARG A 128 3.62 -13.71 15.31
C ARG A 128 2.65 -12.55 15.04
N LEU A 129 1.55 -12.47 15.80
CA LEU A 129 0.57 -11.40 15.65
C LEU A 129 1.20 -10.02 15.88
N LYS A 130 2.02 -9.89 16.94
CA LYS A 130 2.74 -8.64 17.24
C LYS A 130 3.70 -8.27 16.11
N MET A 131 4.42 -9.24 15.56
CA MET A 131 5.38 -8.97 14.48
C MET A 131 4.70 -8.59 13.17
N ILE A 132 3.56 -9.21 12.82
CA ILE A 132 2.73 -8.83 11.66
C ILE A 132 2.14 -7.43 11.85
N ALA A 133 1.71 -7.09 13.06
CA ALA A 133 1.24 -5.72 13.36
C ALA A 133 2.38 -4.70 13.20
N SER A 134 3.59 -5.01 13.69
CA SER A 134 4.78 -4.18 13.50
C SER A 134 5.15 -4.04 12.02
N GLN A 135 4.95 -5.09 11.21
CA GLN A 135 5.13 -5.03 9.76
C GLN A 135 4.19 -4.00 9.11
N GLY A 136 2.93 -3.97 9.52
CA GLY A 136 1.97 -2.96 9.05
C GLY A 136 2.40 -1.54 9.40
N VAL A 137 2.82 -1.30 10.65
CA VAL A 137 3.35 0.01 11.08
C VAL A 137 4.59 0.39 10.29
N SER A 138 5.48 -0.55 10.01
CA SER A 138 6.69 -0.30 9.21
C SER A 138 6.36 0.12 7.78
N ILE A 139 5.35 -0.49 7.15
CA ILE A 139 4.87 -0.10 5.81
C ILE A 139 4.42 1.36 5.83
N GLU A 140 3.61 1.76 6.79
CA GLU A 140 3.09 3.14 6.90
C GLU A 140 4.23 4.15 7.13
N LEU A 141 5.17 3.84 8.04
CA LEU A 141 6.36 4.67 8.25
C LEU A 141 7.23 4.75 7.00
N GLY A 142 7.32 3.65 6.24
CA GLY A 142 7.97 3.63 4.94
C GLY A 142 7.38 4.67 3.98
N GLY A 143 6.05 4.81 3.95
CA GLY A 143 5.36 5.84 3.17
C GLY A 143 5.82 7.25 3.51
N VAL A 144 5.89 7.58 4.81
CA VAL A 144 6.39 8.88 5.28
C VAL A 144 7.82 9.12 4.78
N ILE A 145 8.72 8.16 5.01
CA ILE A 145 10.15 8.27 4.70
C ILE A 145 10.37 8.40 3.18
N PHE A 146 9.74 7.52 2.39
CA PHE A 146 10.00 7.46 0.95
C PHE A 146 9.36 8.62 0.19
N LEU A 147 8.23 9.15 0.63
CA LEU A 147 7.65 10.37 0.06
C LEU A 147 8.52 11.60 0.36
N PHE A 148 9.05 11.69 1.58
CA PHE A 148 9.93 12.78 1.98
C PHE A 148 11.25 12.76 1.21
N ILE A 149 11.96 11.61 1.26
CA ILE A 149 13.25 11.47 0.59
C ILE A 149 13.08 11.52 -0.94
N GLY A 150 12.02 10.91 -1.49
CA GLY A 150 11.70 10.97 -2.90
C GLY A 150 11.49 12.40 -3.38
N GLY A 151 10.80 13.23 -2.60
CA GLY A 151 10.62 14.65 -2.87
C GLY A 151 11.93 15.43 -2.87
N LEU A 152 12.81 15.19 -1.89
CA LEU A 152 14.13 15.80 -1.85
C LEU A 152 14.99 15.38 -3.05
N LEU A 153 15.04 14.09 -3.36
CA LEU A 153 15.83 13.59 -4.48
C LEU A 153 15.32 14.08 -5.83
N ALA A 154 14.02 14.27 -5.98
CA ALA A 154 13.43 14.82 -7.20
C ALA A 154 13.91 16.27 -7.48
N THR A 155 14.34 17.03 -6.47
CA THR A 155 14.91 18.38 -6.68
C THR A 155 16.31 18.34 -7.30
N LEU A 156 17.02 17.23 -7.12
CA LEU A 156 18.33 17.02 -7.74
C LEU A 156 18.23 16.57 -9.20
N GLY A 157 17.03 16.14 -9.63
CA GLY A 157 16.68 15.71 -10.96
C GLY A 157 15.84 14.44 -10.97
N TRP A 158 15.16 14.21 -12.07
CA TRP A 158 14.18 13.13 -12.23
C TRP A 158 14.73 11.70 -12.05
N ARG A 159 16.05 11.51 -12.20
CA ARG A 159 16.71 10.20 -12.07
C ARG A 159 16.95 9.78 -10.63
N TRP A 160 17.18 10.74 -9.74
CA TRP A 160 17.62 10.47 -8.37
C TRP A 160 16.63 9.63 -7.54
N PRO A 161 15.31 9.84 -7.61
CA PRO A 161 14.37 9.01 -6.87
C PRO A 161 14.48 7.51 -7.19
N PHE A 162 14.86 7.15 -8.42
CA PHE A 162 15.01 5.74 -8.81
C PHE A 162 16.16 5.04 -8.09
N LEU A 163 17.21 5.77 -7.68
CA LEU A 163 18.33 5.19 -6.94
C LEU A 163 17.90 4.67 -5.56
N LEU A 164 16.81 5.16 -5.00
CA LEU A 164 16.26 4.62 -3.74
C LEU A 164 15.87 3.15 -3.85
N TYR A 165 15.51 2.67 -5.03
CA TYR A 165 15.20 1.25 -5.20
C TYR A 165 16.39 0.33 -4.90
N LEU A 166 17.63 0.85 -4.98
CA LEU A 166 18.85 0.12 -4.59
C LEU A 166 18.92 -0.19 -3.08
N VAL A 167 18.10 0.46 -2.26
CA VAL A 167 17.92 0.09 -0.84
C VAL A 167 17.52 -1.40 -0.74
N ALA A 168 16.81 -1.95 -1.72
CA ALA A 168 16.50 -3.38 -1.76
C ALA A 168 17.77 -4.25 -1.79
N TRP A 169 18.84 -3.82 -2.44
CA TRP A 169 20.12 -4.56 -2.43
C TRP A 169 20.86 -4.44 -1.10
N ALA A 170 20.77 -3.29 -0.43
CA ALA A 170 21.26 -3.17 0.93
C ALA A 170 20.49 -4.12 1.89
N LEU A 171 19.17 -4.19 1.74
CA LEU A 171 18.33 -5.13 2.51
C LEU A 171 18.60 -6.60 2.15
N LEU A 172 18.96 -6.89 0.90
CA LEU A 172 19.42 -8.22 0.48
C LEU A 172 20.73 -8.60 1.18
N ALA A 173 21.68 -7.68 1.26
CA ALA A 173 22.91 -7.90 2.03
C ALA A 173 22.62 -8.10 3.52
N MET A 174 21.75 -7.28 4.10
CA MET A 174 21.31 -7.42 5.49
C MET A 174 20.60 -8.75 5.74
N GLN A 175 19.75 -9.20 4.82
CA GLN A 175 19.10 -10.51 4.90
C GLN A 175 20.14 -11.63 4.96
N ARG A 176 21.15 -11.61 4.09
CA ARG A 176 22.19 -12.64 4.04
C ARG A 176 23.08 -12.66 5.28
N LEU A 177 23.31 -11.49 5.91
CA LEU A 177 24.15 -11.37 7.10
C LEU A 177 23.43 -11.73 8.40
N TRP A 178 22.16 -11.37 8.54
CA TRP A 178 21.49 -11.43 9.84
C TRP A 178 20.28 -12.35 9.89
N VAL A 179 19.63 -12.65 8.77
CA VAL A 179 18.47 -13.55 8.77
C VAL A 179 18.93 -15.00 8.57
N PRO A 180 18.70 -15.90 9.52
CA PRO A 180 19.11 -17.29 9.39
C PRO A 180 18.37 -17.97 8.24
N GLN A 181 19.12 -18.72 7.41
CA GLN A 181 18.51 -19.58 6.42
C GLN A 181 17.93 -20.80 7.13
N ARG A 182 16.61 -20.90 7.18
CA ARG A 182 15.92 -22.08 7.70
C ARG A 182 15.53 -22.96 6.55
N HIS A 183 16.02 -24.19 6.56
CA HIS A 183 15.41 -25.24 5.72
C HIS A 183 13.99 -25.47 6.24
N PRO A 184 12.99 -25.62 5.36
CA PRO A 184 11.68 -26.06 5.78
C PRO A 184 11.83 -27.48 6.36
N ASP A 185 11.84 -27.60 7.68
CA ASP A 185 11.49 -28.86 8.29
C ASP A 185 10.01 -29.08 7.93
N PHE A 186 9.76 -30.06 7.06
CA PHE A 186 8.44 -30.60 6.77
C PHE A 186 7.93 -31.41 7.99
N GLY A 187 7.93 -30.79 9.17
CA GLY A 187 7.49 -31.37 10.41
C GLY A 187 6.51 -30.40 11.09
N GLU A 188 5.27 -30.87 11.17
CA GLU A 188 4.12 -30.26 11.81
C GLU A 188 3.39 -29.18 10.98
N SER A 189 2.71 -29.65 9.94
CA SER A 189 1.35 -29.20 9.70
C SER A 189 0.64 -29.29 11.05
N ASP A 190 0.34 -28.16 11.70
CA ASP A 190 -0.70 -28.10 12.69
C ASP A 190 -1.91 -28.77 12.06
N SER A 191 -2.17 -30.02 12.45
CA SER A 191 -3.36 -30.78 12.10
C SER A 191 -4.54 -30.02 12.68
N VAL A 192 -5.06 -29.12 11.89
CA VAL A 192 -6.24 -28.32 12.20
C VAL A 192 -7.40 -29.29 12.28
N GLN A 193 -7.85 -29.53 13.50
CA GLN A 193 -9.12 -30.21 13.76
C GLN A 193 -10.19 -29.63 12.83
N GLN A 194 -10.83 -30.56 12.12
CA GLN A 194 -12.00 -30.29 11.29
C GLN A 194 -13.13 -29.78 12.19
N GLY A 195 -13.24 -28.45 12.29
CA GLY A 195 -14.42 -27.78 12.80
C GLY A 195 -15.24 -27.29 11.62
N GLU A 196 -16.52 -27.58 11.64
CA GLU A 196 -17.50 -27.27 10.60
C GLU A 196 -17.43 -25.80 10.14
N ALA A 197 -17.49 -25.65 8.82
CA ALA A 197 -17.54 -24.34 8.18
C ALA A 197 -18.92 -23.70 8.40
N ILE A 198 -19.02 -22.78 9.34
CA ILE A 198 -20.19 -21.89 9.42
C ILE A 198 -20.08 -20.89 8.25
N SER A 199 -20.92 -21.08 7.24
CA SER A 199 -20.92 -20.30 5.98
C SER A 199 -21.51 -18.88 6.09
N THR A 200 -21.74 -18.38 7.30
CA THR A 200 -22.42 -17.10 7.54
C THR A 200 -21.56 -15.85 7.35
N GLY A 201 -20.25 -15.99 7.08
CA GLY A 201 -19.32 -14.86 6.96
C GLY A 201 -18.99 -14.37 5.53
N ALA A 202 -19.36 -15.12 4.48
CA ALA A 202 -18.91 -14.83 3.12
C ALA A 202 -19.40 -13.48 2.56
N GLY A 203 -20.60 -13.06 2.90
CA GLY A 203 -21.18 -11.77 2.48
C GLY A 203 -20.48 -10.58 3.15
N ARG A 204 -20.19 -10.70 4.44
CA ARG A 204 -19.52 -9.65 5.21
C ARG A 204 -18.07 -9.44 4.74
N LEU A 205 -17.32 -10.51 4.47
CA LEU A 205 -15.95 -10.42 3.92
C LEU A 205 -15.93 -9.75 2.55
N LYS A 206 -16.90 -10.03 1.67
CA LYS A 206 -17.00 -9.34 0.37
C LYS A 206 -17.21 -7.83 0.55
N ALA A 207 -18.04 -7.40 1.50
CA ALA A 207 -18.24 -5.99 1.81
C ALA A 207 -16.95 -5.34 2.35
N VAL A 208 -16.17 -6.04 3.17
CA VAL A 208 -14.87 -5.56 3.66
C VAL A 208 -13.88 -5.38 2.51
N TYR A 209 -13.77 -6.36 1.60
CA TYR A 209 -12.88 -6.25 0.44
C TYR A 209 -13.30 -5.12 -0.50
N PHE A 210 -14.59 -4.97 -0.73
CA PHE A 210 -15.12 -3.88 -1.55
C PHE A 210 -14.81 -2.51 -0.92
N SER A 211 -14.97 -2.39 0.40
CA SER A 211 -14.60 -1.18 1.14
C SER A 211 -13.10 -0.90 1.06
N ALA A 212 -12.26 -1.93 1.08
CA ALA A 212 -10.81 -1.77 0.89
C ALA A 212 -10.47 -1.24 -0.51
N VAL A 213 -11.12 -1.77 -1.56
CA VAL A 213 -10.96 -1.27 -2.94
C VAL A 213 -11.33 0.21 -3.02
N LEU A 214 -12.51 0.59 -2.51
CA LEU A 214 -12.99 1.97 -2.58
C LEU A 214 -12.15 2.93 -1.75
N SER A 215 -11.67 2.49 -0.57
CA SER A 215 -10.75 3.26 0.25
C SER A 215 -9.45 3.56 -0.51
N MET A 216 -8.90 2.57 -1.20
CA MET A 216 -7.69 2.74 -2.00
C MET A 216 -7.92 3.64 -3.21
N ILE A 217 -9.08 3.55 -3.87
CA ILE A 217 -9.44 4.48 -4.95
C ILE A 217 -9.45 5.91 -4.42
N CYS A 218 -10.13 6.17 -3.30
CA CYS A 218 -10.19 7.51 -2.72
C CYS A 218 -8.78 8.02 -2.34
N PHE A 219 -7.99 7.22 -1.63
CA PHE A 219 -6.67 7.64 -1.17
C PHE A 219 -5.70 7.88 -2.34
N PHE A 220 -5.57 6.90 -3.24
CA PHE A 220 -4.59 7.00 -4.33
C PHE A 220 -4.97 8.00 -5.41
N THR A 221 -6.25 8.32 -5.60
CA THR A 221 -6.66 9.46 -6.43
C THR A 221 -6.02 10.75 -5.89
N GLY A 222 -6.09 11.01 -4.57
CA GLY A 222 -5.41 12.15 -3.96
C GLY A 222 -3.90 12.11 -4.17
N ILE A 223 -3.27 10.98 -3.86
CA ILE A 223 -1.82 10.81 -3.99
C ILE A 223 -1.30 11.07 -5.41
N ILE A 224 -2.07 10.70 -6.43
CA ILE A 224 -1.69 10.87 -7.85
C ILE A 224 -2.01 12.27 -8.38
N VAL A 225 -3.14 12.83 -7.99
CA VAL A 225 -3.63 14.11 -8.54
C VAL A 225 -2.97 15.31 -7.87
N ILE A 226 -2.65 15.24 -6.57
CA ILE A 226 -2.00 16.34 -5.83
C ILE A 226 -0.68 16.76 -6.47
N PRO A 227 0.28 15.87 -6.81
CA PRO A 227 1.52 16.27 -7.48
C PRO A 227 1.29 17.00 -8.80
N GLN A 228 0.34 16.54 -9.61
CA GLN A 228 -0.02 17.18 -10.87
C GLN A 228 -0.62 18.56 -10.65
N HIS A 229 -1.53 18.67 -9.67
CA HIS A 229 -2.16 19.94 -9.30
C HIS A 229 -1.13 20.93 -8.76
N PHE A 230 -0.22 20.49 -7.90
CA PHE A 230 0.88 21.30 -7.36
C PHE A 230 1.86 21.75 -8.44
N HIS A 231 2.16 20.88 -9.39
CA HIS A 231 3.00 21.26 -10.54
C HIS A 231 2.37 22.41 -11.36
N HIS A 232 1.04 22.38 -11.59
CA HIS A 232 0.33 23.50 -12.24
C HIS A 232 0.33 24.79 -11.40
N MET A 233 0.46 24.67 -10.08
CA MET A 233 0.61 25.83 -9.16
C MET A 233 2.06 26.29 -9.00
N ASN A 234 3.02 25.73 -9.76
CA ASN A 234 4.47 25.94 -9.62
C ASN A 234 5.03 25.58 -8.24
N ILE A 235 4.41 24.63 -7.56
CA ILE A 235 4.91 24.04 -6.29
C ILE A 235 5.90 22.94 -6.65
N GLY A 236 7.09 23.00 -6.10
CA GLY A 236 8.17 22.06 -6.42
C GLY A 236 7.98 20.66 -5.83
N ALA A 237 8.78 19.71 -6.33
CA ALA A 237 8.73 18.30 -5.92
C ALA A 237 9.03 18.09 -4.43
N ALA A 238 9.92 18.91 -3.83
CA ALA A 238 10.21 18.82 -2.40
C ALA A 238 8.97 19.17 -1.55
N GLN A 239 8.31 20.31 -1.84
CA GLN A 239 7.09 20.70 -1.11
C GLN A 239 5.97 19.67 -1.30
N THR A 240 5.85 19.11 -2.50
CA THR A 240 4.92 18.02 -2.79
C THR A 240 5.25 16.79 -1.93
N GLY A 241 6.51 16.38 -1.86
CA GLY A 241 6.97 15.29 -1.00
C GLY A 241 6.71 15.53 0.48
N TYR A 242 6.96 16.75 0.97
CA TYR A 242 6.66 17.13 2.36
C TYR A 242 5.17 17.04 2.67
N PHE A 243 4.34 17.52 1.76
CA PHE A 243 2.88 17.49 1.93
C PHE A 243 2.35 16.05 1.92
N LEU A 244 2.80 15.21 1.00
CA LEU A 244 2.38 13.80 0.94
C LEU A 244 2.92 13.01 2.15
N SER A 245 4.13 13.30 2.62
CA SER A 245 4.67 12.73 3.87
C SER A 245 3.85 13.16 5.08
N PHE A 246 3.41 14.40 5.12
CA PHE A 246 2.51 14.90 6.17
C PHE A 246 1.19 14.13 6.17
N ILE A 247 0.56 13.89 5.01
CA ILE A 247 -0.65 13.04 4.92
C ILE A 247 -0.38 11.65 5.48
N SER A 248 0.73 11.01 5.10
CA SER A 248 1.11 9.69 5.58
C SER A 248 1.40 9.68 7.09
N LEU A 249 2.02 10.72 7.62
CA LEU A 249 2.26 10.85 9.06
C LEU A 249 0.95 10.96 9.84
N VAL A 250 0.00 11.77 9.35
CA VAL A 250 -1.35 11.84 9.94
C VAL A 250 -2.04 10.47 9.89
N ALA A 251 -1.87 9.72 8.80
CA ALA A 251 -2.41 8.37 8.69
C ALA A 251 -1.84 7.41 9.75
N VAL A 252 -0.55 7.49 10.07
CA VAL A 252 0.07 6.71 11.17
C VAL A 252 -0.59 7.04 12.51
N PHE A 253 -0.77 8.32 12.83
CA PHE A 253 -1.45 8.73 14.07
C PHE A 253 -2.92 8.31 14.10
N ALA A 254 -3.63 8.47 13.00
CA ALA A 254 -5.03 8.05 12.88
C ALA A 254 -5.16 6.52 13.04
N ALA A 255 -4.25 5.74 12.44
CA ALA A 255 -4.21 4.28 12.61
C ALA A 255 -4.00 3.88 14.08
N ALA A 256 -3.15 4.59 14.81
CA ALA A 256 -2.94 4.35 16.25
C ALA A 256 -4.19 4.71 17.10
N LEU A 257 -5.00 5.66 16.65
CA LEU A 257 -6.25 6.06 17.30
C LEU A 257 -7.44 5.19 16.89
N MET A 258 -7.36 4.47 15.78
CA MET A 258 -8.45 3.67 15.20
C MET A 258 -9.07 2.69 16.21
N PRO A 259 -8.33 1.93 17.04
CA PRO A 259 -8.94 1.00 18.01
C PRO A 259 -9.81 1.72 19.05
N ARG A 260 -9.41 2.92 19.48
CA ARG A 260 -10.21 3.74 20.41
C ARG A 260 -11.50 4.23 19.75
N LEU A 261 -11.42 4.63 18.49
CA LEU A 261 -12.58 5.07 17.73
C LEU A 261 -13.56 3.91 17.50
N VAL A 262 -13.06 2.72 17.17
CA VAL A 262 -13.89 1.49 17.04
C VAL A 262 -14.57 1.16 18.35
N ALA A 263 -13.90 1.25 19.48
CA ALA A 263 -14.49 1.03 20.80
C ALA A 263 -15.62 2.01 21.12
N LEU A 264 -15.51 3.25 20.62
CA LEU A 264 -16.50 4.31 20.88
C LEU A 264 -17.74 4.20 19.96
N ILE A 265 -17.54 4.02 18.65
CA ILE A 265 -18.62 4.13 17.64
C ILE A 265 -18.83 2.85 16.81
N ARG A 266 -18.13 1.77 17.10
CA ARG A 266 -18.12 0.48 16.39
C ARG A 266 -17.48 0.54 14.98
N GLU A 267 -17.14 -0.65 14.44
CA GLU A 267 -16.41 -0.82 13.15
C GLU A 267 -17.08 -0.11 11.97
N ASN A 268 -18.38 -0.37 11.74
CA ASN A 268 -19.10 0.18 10.59
C ASN A 268 -19.19 1.72 10.62
N ALA A 269 -19.40 2.31 11.81
CA ALA A 269 -19.42 3.77 11.95
C ALA A 269 -18.02 4.37 11.76
N THR A 270 -16.97 3.70 12.26
CA THR A 270 -15.58 4.09 12.02
C THR A 270 -15.24 4.07 10.53
N LEU A 271 -15.68 3.03 9.81
CA LEU A 271 -15.50 2.94 8.37
C LEU A 271 -16.25 4.06 7.62
N CYS A 272 -17.49 4.35 8.01
CA CYS A 272 -18.21 5.52 7.47
C CYS A 272 -17.47 6.83 7.75
N THR A 273 -16.92 7.02 8.97
CA THR A 273 -16.12 8.20 9.32
C THR A 273 -14.90 8.33 8.42
N ALA A 274 -14.21 7.21 8.11
CA ALA A 274 -13.09 7.23 7.17
C ALA A 274 -13.51 7.75 5.77
N PHE A 275 -14.64 7.28 5.24
CA PHE A 275 -15.15 7.75 3.94
C PHE A 275 -15.68 9.19 3.99
N ILE A 276 -16.23 9.65 5.12
CA ILE A 276 -16.56 11.07 5.33
C ILE A 276 -15.28 11.92 5.26
N CYS A 277 -14.21 11.48 5.92
CA CYS A 277 -12.92 12.16 5.86
C CYS A 277 -12.37 12.22 4.42
N TYR A 278 -12.43 11.12 3.66
CA TYR A 278 -12.03 11.12 2.25
C TYR A 278 -12.88 12.07 1.40
N ALA A 279 -14.20 12.01 1.50
CA ALA A 279 -15.08 12.88 0.73
C ALA A 279 -14.85 14.36 1.06
N ALA A 280 -14.72 14.70 2.35
CA ALA A 280 -14.42 16.07 2.78
C ALA A 280 -13.03 16.53 2.31
N ALA A 281 -12.01 15.68 2.37
CA ALA A 281 -10.68 15.98 1.88
C ALA A 281 -10.70 16.33 0.39
N HIS A 282 -11.34 15.50 -0.42
CA HIS A 282 -11.46 15.72 -1.86
C HIS A 282 -12.27 16.95 -2.20
N LEU A 283 -13.37 17.23 -1.48
CA LEU A 283 -14.12 18.47 -1.65
C LEU A 283 -13.26 19.71 -1.34
N ILE A 284 -12.48 19.65 -0.26
CA ILE A 284 -11.56 20.74 0.07
C ILE A 284 -10.51 20.90 -1.05
N PHE A 285 -9.87 19.83 -1.52
CA PHE A 285 -8.87 19.90 -2.59
C PHE A 285 -9.44 20.43 -3.91
N ALA A 286 -10.71 20.13 -4.21
CA ALA A 286 -11.37 20.64 -5.41
C ALA A 286 -11.50 22.16 -5.45
N PHE A 287 -11.61 22.79 -4.27
CA PHE A 287 -11.85 24.24 -4.11
C PHE A 287 -10.72 24.96 -3.35
N ALA A 288 -9.60 24.27 -3.05
CA ALA A 288 -8.50 24.87 -2.31
C ALA A 288 -7.76 25.91 -3.13
N HIS A 289 -7.64 27.11 -2.60
CA HIS A 289 -6.87 28.20 -3.18
C HIS A 289 -5.65 28.62 -2.33
N GLY A 290 -5.44 28.01 -1.17
CA GLY A 290 -4.37 28.38 -0.25
C GLY A 290 -3.85 27.22 0.60
N ALA A 291 -2.64 27.38 1.14
CA ALA A 291 -1.95 26.36 1.92
C ALA A 291 -2.76 25.82 3.10
N ALA A 292 -3.51 26.66 3.81
CA ALA A 292 -4.32 26.23 4.94
C ALA A 292 -5.40 25.21 4.54
N ALA A 293 -6.07 25.40 3.39
CA ALA A 293 -7.07 24.47 2.89
C ALA A 293 -6.42 23.12 2.54
N PHE A 294 -5.24 23.13 1.90
CA PHE A 294 -4.51 21.89 1.62
C PHE A 294 -4.11 21.15 2.90
N VAL A 295 -3.66 21.87 3.94
CA VAL A 295 -3.32 21.25 5.23
C VAL A 295 -4.54 20.58 5.86
N VAL A 296 -5.70 21.23 5.89
CA VAL A 296 -6.94 20.64 6.41
C VAL A 296 -7.36 19.44 5.58
N GLY A 297 -7.33 19.54 4.25
CA GLY A 297 -7.61 18.41 3.36
C GLY A 297 -6.63 17.26 3.57
N GLY A 298 -5.34 17.55 3.78
CA GLY A 298 -4.30 16.58 4.09
C GLY A 298 -4.54 15.83 5.40
N VAL A 299 -4.96 16.53 6.46
CA VAL A 299 -5.35 15.90 7.74
C VAL A 299 -6.52 14.95 7.52
N LEU A 300 -7.57 15.38 6.83
CA LEU A 300 -8.73 14.54 6.56
C LEU A 300 -8.37 13.33 5.69
N MET A 301 -7.54 13.53 4.66
CA MET A 301 -7.06 12.43 3.82
C MET A 301 -6.28 11.38 4.63
N GLY A 302 -5.37 11.81 5.48
CA GLY A 302 -4.60 10.93 6.38
C GLY A 302 -5.51 10.21 7.39
N CYS A 303 -6.49 10.90 7.98
CA CYS A 303 -7.50 10.29 8.85
C CYS A 303 -8.32 9.23 8.11
N GLY A 304 -8.76 9.51 6.87
CA GLY A 304 -9.46 8.56 6.03
C GLY A 304 -8.69 7.26 5.87
N PHE A 305 -7.39 7.35 5.51
CA PHE A 305 -6.52 6.18 5.34
C PHE A 305 -6.26 5.44 6.65
N GLY A 306 -5.87 6.15 7.69
CA GLY A 306 -5.54 5.55 8.98
C GLY A 306 -6.74 4.91 9.70
N PHE A 307 -7.95 5.36 9.44
CA PHE A 307 -9.17 4.73 9.97
C PHE A 307 -9.68 3.59 9.08
N SER A 308 -9.41 3.57 7.77
CA SER A 308 -9.96 2.54 6.88
C SER A 308 -9.07 1.31 6.76
N VAL A 309 -7.79 1.46 6.39
CA VAL A 309 -6.92 0.33 6.02
C VAL A 309 -6.63 -0.61 7.20
N PRO A 310 -6.23 -0.14 8.39
CA PRO A 310 -6.07 -1.00 9.54
C PRO A 310 -7.40 -1.64 9.97
N LEU A 311 -8.51 -0.92 9.82
CA LEU A 311 -9.83 -1.44 10.18
C LEU A 311 -10.29 -2.59 9.27
N VAL A 312 -10.13 -2.49 7.94
CA VAL A 312 -10.49 -3.59 7.04
C VAL A 312 -9.59 -4.81 7.26
N ASN A 313 -8.32 -4.61 7.65
CA ASN A 313 -7.43 -5.67 8.10
C ASN A 313 -7.98 -6.36 9.36
N HIS A 314 -8.34 -5.58 10.38
CA HIS A 314 -8.93 -6.07 11.62
C HIS A 314 -10.21 -6.85 11.36
N MET A 315 -11.16 -6.28 10.62
CA MET A 315 -12.43 -6.93 10.25
C MET A 315 -12.20 -8.23 9.48
N THR A 316 -11.19 -8.29 8.60
CA THR A 316 -10.84 -9.52 7.87
C THR A 316 -10.35 -10.61 8.82
N VAL A 317 -9.53 -10.25 9.81
CA VAL A 317 -9.01 -11.19 10.82
C VAL A 317 -10.15 -11.71 11.69
N GLU A 318 -11.00 -10.82 12.20
CA GLU A 318 -12.15 -11.16 13.06
C GLU A 318 -13.17 -12.07 12.36
N GLN A 319 -13.41 -11.85 11.06
CA GLN A 319 -14.32 -12.64 10.26
C GLN A 319 -13.68 -13.91 9.67
N SER A 320 -12.46 -14.26 10.09
CA SER A 320 -11.70 -15.39 9.57
C SER A 320 -11.39 -16.40 10.66
N ASN A 321 -11.57 -17.69 10.33
CA ASN A 321 -11.09 -18.79 11.15
C ASN A 321 -9.58 -18.98 10.98
N ALA A 322 -8.93 -19.66 11.93
CA ALA A 322 -7.51 -19.97 11.87
C ALA A 322 -7.10 -20.65 10.53
N ARG A 323 -7.97 -21.50 9.98
CA ARG A 323 -7.75 -22.25 8.72
C ARG A 323 -7.77 -21.37 7.46
N ASN A 324 -8.61 -20.33 7.41
CA ASN A 324 -8.82 -19.52 6.20
C ASN A 324 -8.28 -18.09 6.32
N ARG A 325 -7.77 -17.69 7.49
CA ARG A 325 -7.28 -16.34 7.77
C ARG A 325 -6.19 -15.88 6.79
N GLY A 326 -5.21 -16.74 6.52
CA GLY A 326 -4.13 -16.42 5.57
C GLY A 326 -4.66 -16.16 4.16
N ARG A 327 -5.58 -17.02 3.69
CA ARG A 327 -6.23 -16.84 2.38
C ARG A 327 -7.05 -15.57 2.31
N ASN A 328 -7.82 -15.26 3.35
CA ASN A 328 -8.65 -14.06 3.40
C ASN A 328 -7.83 -12.78 3.45
N LEU A 329 -6.69 -12.77 4.18
CA LEU A 329 -5.75 -11.66 4.17
C LEU A 329 -5.06 -11.49 2.80
N ALA A 330 -4.78 -12.59 2.09
CA ALA A 330 -4.27 -12.52 0.72
C ALA A 330 -5.32 -11.88 -0.23
N TYR A 331 -6.59 -12.26 -0.12
CA TYR A 331 -7.66 -11.61 -0.88
C TYR A 331 -7.82 -10.13 -0.52
N LEU A 332 -7.68 -9.75 0.75
CA LEU A 332 -7.67 -8.36 1.16
C LEU A 332 -6.49 -7.61 0.52
N SER A 333 -5.29 -8.17 0.52
CA SER A 333 -4.12 -7.56 -0.15
C SER A 333 -4.39 -7.36 -1.65
N MET A 334 -4.97 -8.36 -2.32
CA MET A 334 -5.38 -8.23 -3.72
C MET A 334 -6.41 -7.12 -3.91
N ALA A 335 -7.40 -6.98 -3.01
CA ALA A 335 -8.39 -5.90 -3.04
C ALA A 335 -7.73 -4.52 -2.87
N ILE A 336 -6.79 -4.37 -1.92
CA ILE A 336 -6.03 -3.16 -1.68
C ILE A 336 -5.26 -2.74 -2.96
N PHE A 337 -4.47 -3.63 -3.53
CA PHE A 337 -3.71 -3.32 -4.74
C PHE A 337 -4.59 -3.15 -5.98
N SER A 338 -5.72 -3.86 -6.08
CA SER A 338 -6.71 -3.63 -7.13
C SER A 338 -7.31 -2.22 -7.03
N GLY A 339 -7.65 -1.76 -5.82
CA GLY A 339 -8.14 -0.41 -5.60
C GLY A 339 -7.10 0.66 -5.96
N GLN A 340 -5.84 0.42 -5.60
CA GLN A 340 -4.73 1.29 -6.00
C GLN A 340 -4.60 1.36 -7.52
N PHE A 341 -4.68 0.24 -8.23
CA PHE A 341 -4.68 0.24 -9.70
C PHE A 341 -5.90 0.95 -10.27
N LEU A 342 -7.09 0.65 -9.76
CA LEU A 342 -8.35 1.24 -10.24
C LEU A 342 -8.42 2.75 -10.03
N SER A 343 -7.65 3.32 -9.08
CA SER A 343 -7.58 4.77 -8.91
C SER A 343 -7.09 5.50 -10.16
N TYR A 344 -6.36 4.82 -11.05
CA TYR A 344 -5.98 5.35 -12.34
C TYR A 344 -7.19 5.81 -13.18
N PHE A 345 -8.29 5.06 -13.13
CA PHE A 345 -9.47 5.38 -13.96
C PHE A 345 -10.14 6.69 -13.57
N THR A 346 -9.85 7.23 -12.38
CA THR A 346 -10.32 8.57 -12.02
C THR A 346 -9.66 9.67 -12.87
N ALA A 347 -8.48 9.41 -13.45
CA ALA A 347 -7.81 10.33 -14.37
C ALA A 347 -8.56 10.49 -15.72
N PHE A 348 -9.48 9.59 -16.05
CA PHE A 348 -10.35 9.72 -17.24
C PHE A 348 -11.56 10.65 -17.02
N ILE A 349 -11.78 11.14 -15.80
CA ILE A 349 -12.81 12.13 -15.54
C ILE A 349 -12.42 13.40 -16.32
N PRO A 350 -13.25 13.83 -17.30
CA PRO A 350 -12.90 14.98 -18.13
C PRO A 350 -12.93 16.27 -17.31
N GLY A 351 -11.97 17.16 -17.57
CA GLY A 351 -11.90 18.46 -16.92
C GLY A 351 -10.59 18.71 -16.18
N SER A 352 -10.63 19.59 -15.20
CA SER A 352 -9.49 19.97 -14.37
C SER A 352 -9.25 18.97 -13.23
N SER A 353 -8.12 19.11 -12.53
CA SER A 353 -7.85 18.38 -11.27
C SER A 353 -9.02 18.49 -10.28
N SER A 354 -9.72 19.63 -10.23
CA SER A 354 -10.91 19.81 -9.39
C SER A 354 -12.04 18.84 -9.75
N ALA A 355 -12.26 18.57 -11.03
CA ALA A 355 -13.28 17.61 -11.47
C ALA A 355 -12.93 16.19 -11.01
N VAL A 356 -11.66 15.82 -11.05
CA VAL A 356 -11.18 14.51 -10.55
C VAL A 356 -11.39 14.40 -9.04
N PHE A 357 -11.06 15.44 -8.29
CA PHE A 357 -11.33 15.49 -6.84
C PHE A 357 -12.82 15.38 -6.53
N LEU A 358 -13.70 16.07 -7.27
CA LEU A 358 -15.16 15.96 -7.10
C LEU A 358 -15.65 14.54 -7.40
N GLY A 359 -15.12 13.90 -8.43
CA GLY A 359 -15.43 12.49 -8.74
C GLY A 359 -15.04 11.55 -7.60
N ALA A 360 -13.83 11.72 -7.03
CA ALA A 360 -13.38 10.95 -5.87
C ALA A 360 -14.22 11.23 -4.61
N ALA A 361 -14.65 12.46 -4.38
CA ALA A 361 -15.60 12.80 -3.32
C ALA A 361 -16.92 12.06 -3.52
N GLY A 362 -17.42 12.00 -4.76
CA GLY A 362 -18.61 11.23 -5.14
C GLY A 362 -18.49 9.74 -4.81
N VAL A 363 -17.35 9.13 -5.10
CA VAL A 363 -17.07 7.72 -4.70
C VAL A 363 -17.16 7.56 -3.19
N GLY A 364 -16.58 8.47 -2.40
CA GLY A 364 -16.68 8.45 -0.94
C GLY A 364 -18.13 8.53 -0.46
N ILE A 365 -18.93 9.46 -0.99
CA ILE A 365 -20.34 9.66 -0.64
C ILE A 365 -21.17 8.43 -0.99
N VAL A 366 -21.03 7.89 -2.19
CA VAL A 366 -21.74 6.66 -2.62
C VAL A 366 -21.40 5.49 -1.70
N THR A 367 -20.14 5.39 -1.28
CA THR A 367 -19.71 4.33 -0.34
C THR A 367 -20.38 4.48 1.01
N ILE A 368 -20.50 5.70 1.56
CA ILE A 368 -21.20 5.97 2.82
C ILE A 368 -22.66 5.56 2.70
N LEU A 369 -23.33 5.93 1.61
CA LEU A 369 -24.73 5.56 1.37
C LEU A 369 -24.90 4.05 1.28
N ALA A 370 -24.03 3.35 0.57
CA ALA A 370 -24.04 1.89 0.48
C ALA A 370 -23.86 1.24 1.86
N LEU A 371 -22.86 1.64 2.63
CA LEU A 371 -22.60 1.10 3.97
C LEU A 371 -23.77 1.35 4.94
N THR A 372 -24.43 2.50 4.85
CA THR A 372 -25.60 2.83 5.70
C THR A 372 -26.85 2.06 5.29
N LEU A 373 -27.07 1.81 3.99
CA LEU A 373 -28.18 1.00 3.49
C LEU A 373 -28.00 -0.48 3.86
N PHE A 374 -26.83 -1.05 3.66
CA PHE A 374 -26.54 -2.44 4.07
C PHE A 374 -26.74 -2.67 5.57
N ARG A 375 -26.48 -1.65 6.40
CA ARG A 375 -26.72 -1.71 7.85
C ARG A 375 -28.20 -1.79 8.21
N ARG A 376 -29.10 -1.26 7.37
CA ARG A 376 -30.56 -1.27 7.64
C ARG A 376 -31.24 -2.56 7.18
N LEU A 377 -30.58 -3.32 6.30
CA LEU A 377 -31.11 -4.54 5.69
C LEU A 377 -30.57 -5.84 6.33
N GLY A 378 -29.58 -5.78 7.20
CA GLY A 378 -29.00 -6.90 7.96
C GLY A 378 -28.99 -6.65 9.45
#